data_6d694fd91ac8adb73ff8d542ba9231f1
#
_entry.id   6d694fd91ac8adb73ff8d542ba9231f1
#
_cell.length_a   1.000
_cell.length_b   1.000
_cell.length_c   1.000
_cell.angle_alpha   90.00
_cell.angle_beta   90.00
_cell.angle_gamma   90.00
#
_symmetry.space_group_name_H-M   'P 1'
#
loop_
_entity.id
_entity.type
_entity.pdbx_description
1 polymer ?
#
loop_
_entity_poly.entity_id
_entity_poly.type
_entity_poly.pdbx_seq_one_letter_code
_entity_poly.pdbx_strand_id
1 'polypeptide(L)'
;LALLVCGARQTQAQTYAKLNGLYALVGVINPAFEFTLSPKSTFQTELVISPWKEVGSNGKHMLFGIFMNEYRRYFRQHNDGWYLAGNVGMMAFDMSKPEFRSGKLRLEDRYCKGYGMMFGLAFGYEYKFKERWLLDAYLGWAYMASWYNGYSLDGQIDMNPHRPVPPEHPDPWNGSAEWLPNKIGLSIGLLICDPHRKKK
;
A
#
# COMPACT_ATOMS: atom_id res chain seq x y z
N LEU A 1 -9.25 -20.80 -3.97
CA LEU A 1 -8.02 -19.98 -4.21
C LEU A 1 -6.72 -20.79 -4.21
N ALA A 2 -6.78 -22.10 -3.90
CA ALA A 2 -5.60 -22.98 -3.78
C ALA A 2 -5.26 -23.76 -5.10
N LEU A 3 -6.00 -23.56 -6.19
CA LEU A 3 -5.90 -24.38 -7.40
C LEU A 3 -5.08 -23.76 -8.55
N LEU A 4 -4.47 -22.59 -8.35
CA LEU A 4 -3.63 -21.92 -9.39
C LEU A 4 -2.12 -22.14 -9.20
N VAL A 5 -1.70 -22.98 -8.27
CA VAL A 5 -0.25 -23.22 -7.98
C VAL A 5 0.28 -24.47 -8.70
N CYS A 6 -0.54 -25.27 -9.36
CA CYS A 6 -0.16 -26.59 -9.89
C CYS A 6 0.24 -26.62 -11.37
N GLY A 7 0.70 -25.53 -11.98
CA GLY A 7 1.15 -25.50 -13.38
C GLY A 7 2.48 -24.82 -13.65
N ALA A 8 3.11 -24.24 -12.65
CA ALA A 8 4.43 -23.62 -12.83
C ALA A 8 5.49 -24.75 -12.78
N ARG A 9 6.17 -24.97 -13.91
CA ARG A 9 7.50 -25.60 -13.89
C ARG A 9 8.24 -25.03 -12.67
N GLN A 10 8.94 -25.88 -11.92
CA GLN A 10 9.78 -25.46 -10.78
C GLN A 10 10.79 -24.39 -11.24
N THR A 11 10.34 -23.19 -11.44
CA THR A 11 11.19 -22.02 -11.47
C THR A 11 11.60 -21.82 -10.03
N GLN A 12 12.87 -22.02 -9.80
CA GLN A 12 13.53 -21.88 -8.50
C GLN A 12 13.35 -20.43 -8.05
N ALA A 13 12.21 -20.16 -7.43
CA ALA A 13 11.76 -18.82 -7.08
C ALA A 13 12.53 -18.34 -5.84
N GLN A 14 13.45 -17.40 -6.04
CA GLN A 14 14.01 -16.66 -4.90
C GLN A 14 12.88 -15.87 -4.25
N THR A 15 12.86 -15.86 -2.92
CA THR A 15 11.86 -15.13 -2.14
C THR A 15 12.55 -14.18 -1.18
N TYR A 16 12.16 -12.90 -1.26
CA TYR A 16 12.60 -11.87 -0.34
C TYR A 16 11.46 -11.47 0.62
N ALA A 17 11.79 -11.35 1.89
CA ALA A 17 10.95 -10.63 2.86
C ALA A 17 11.44 -9.20 2.94
N LYS A 18 10.53 -8.24 2.86
CA LYS A 18 10.84 -6.79 2.83
C LYS A 18 10.10 -6.04 3.93
N LEU A 19 10.69 -4.94 4.35
CA LEU A 19 10.09 -3.99 5.27
C LEU A 19 10.39 -2.56 4.78
N ASN A 20 9.36 -1.71 4.73
CA ASN A 20 9.52 -0.32 4.37
C ASN A 20 10.00 0.50 5.57
N GLY A 21 11.22 1.04 5.46
CA GLY A 21 11.84 1.83 6.52
C GLY A 21 11.13 3.16 6.77
N LEU A 22 10.58 3.82 5.74
CA LEU A 22 9.86 5.09 5.90
C LEU A 22 8.58 4.89 6.71
N TYR A 23 7.85 3.81 6.47
CA TYR A 23 6.65 3.49 7.24
C TYR A 23 6.99 3.10 8.68
N ALA A 24 8.09 2.37 8.87
CA ALA A 24 8.55 1.99 10.20
C ALA A 24 8.90 3.20 11.07
N LEU A 25 9.44 4.29 10.51
CA LEU A 25 9.75 5.53 11.23
C LEU A 25 8.50 6.20 11.83
N VAL A 26 7.34 6.02 11.21
CA VAL A 26 6.07 6.56 11.71
C VAL A 26 5.20 5.50 12.38
N GLY A 27 5.76 4.32 12.68
CA GLY A 27 5.06 3.24 13.38
C GLY A 27 3.99 2.53 12.56
N VAL A 28 4.05 2.63 11.23
CA VAL A 28 3.21 1.89 10.29
C VAL A 28 3.92 0.60 9.93
N ILE A 29 3.23 -0.53 10.05
CA ILE A 29 3.76 -1.87 9.78
C ILE A 29 3.54 -2.19 8.31
N ASN A 30 4.62 -2.52 7.58
CA ASN A 30 4.52 -2.85 6.16
C ASN A 30 5.41 -4.06 5.77
N PRO A 31 5.03 -5.28 6.15
CA PRO A 31 5.68 -6.47 5.64
C PRO A 31 5.30 -6.71 4.17
N ALA A 32 6.29 -7.12 3.38
CA ALA A 32 6.09 -7.55 2.01
C ALA A 32 6.91 -8.81 1.71
N PHE A 33 6.39 -9.60 0.77
CA PHE A 33 7.07 -10.78 0.22
C PHE A 33 7.15 -10.64 -1.29
N GLU A 34 8.35 -10.78 -1.81
CA GLU A 34 8.60 -10.73 -3.24
C GLU A 34 9.12 -12.06 -3.75
N PHE A 35 8.48 -12.56 -4.80
CA PHE A 35 8.73 -13.86 -5.42
C PHE A 35 9.26 -13.65 -6.84
N THR A 36 10.38 -14.25 -7.17
CA THR A 36 10.89 -14.25 -8.54
C THR A 36 10.02 -15.13 -9.44
N LEU A 37 9.49 -14.56 -10.52
CA LEU A 37 8.69 -15.27 -11.51
C LEU A 37 9.49 -15.64 -12.76
N SER A 38 10.41 -14.76 -13.17
CA SER A 38 11.23 -14.93 -14.36
C SER A 38 12.55 -14.16 -14.24
N PRO A 39 13.50 -14.30 -15.19
CA PRO A 39 14.75 -13.55 -15.14
C PRO A 39 14.59 -12.02 -15.09
N LYS A 40 13.41 -11.50 -15.45
CA LYS A 40 13.13 -10.06 -15.48
C LYS A 40 11.83 -9.66 -14.78
N SER A 41 11.17 -10.56 -14.07
CA SER A 41 9.93 -10.23 -13.39
C SER A 41 9.79 -10.88 -12.03
N THR A 42 9.13 -10.15 -11.14
CA THR A 42 8.77 -10.60 -9.80
C THR A 42 7.31 -10.28 -9.52
N PHE A 43 6.79 -10.93 -8.50
CA PHE A 43 5.49 -10.64 -7.92
C PHE A 43 5.68 -10.32 -6.44
N GLN A 44 5.13 -9.20 -6.01
CA GLN A 44 5.17 -8.80 -4.60
C GLN A 44 3.76 -8.76 -4.03
N THR A 45 3.60 -9.29 -2.84
CA THR A 45 2.43 -9.07 -1.98
C THR A 45 2.86 -8.29 -0.75
N GLU A 46 2.06 -7.31 -0.35
CA GLU A 46 2.36 -6.48 0.81
C GLU A 46 1.12 -6.15 1.61
N LEU A 47 1.33 -5.96 2.90
CA LEU A 47 0.32 -5.51 3.84
C LEU A 47 0.83 -4.22 4.50
N VAL A 48 0.01 -3.16 4.49
CA VAL A 48 0.30 -1.92 5.21
C VAL A 48 -0.74 -1.78 6.31
N ILE A 49 -0.30 -1.62 7.55
CA ILE A 49 -1.17 -1.44 8.71
C ILE A 49 -0.73 -0.22 9.48
N SER A 50 -1.59 0.78 9.55
CA SER A 50 -1.48 1.88 10.49
C SER A 50 -2.32 1.57 11.72
N PRO A 51 -1.73 1.42 12.91
CA PRO A 51 -2.47 1.12 14.14
C PRO A 51 -3.02 2.38 14.83
N TRP A 52 -2.77 3.55 14.28
CA TRP A 52 -3.04 4.83 14.93
C TRP A 52 -4.52 5.19 14.87
N LYS A 53 -5.25 4.84 15.91
CA LYS A 53 -6.66 5.24 16.06
C LYS A 53 -6.80 6.75 16.19
N GLU A 54 -5.89 7.38 16.92
CA GLU A 54 -5.86 8.81 17.13
C GLU A 54 -4.43 9.34 17.04
N VAL A 55 -4.24 10.45 16.32
CA VAL A 55 -2.94 11.10 16.14
C VAL A 55 -3.05 12.58 16.48
N GLY A 56 -2.06 13.08 17.25
CA GLY A 56 -1.99 14.47 17.67
C GLY A 56 -2.96 14.81 18.81
N SER A 57 -2.94 16.07 19.23
CA SER A 57 -3.77 16.58 20.34
C SER A 57 -5.26 16.68 20.02
N ASN A 58 -5.64 16.60 18.75
CA ASN A 58 -7.01 16.82 18.28
C ASN A 58 -7.76 15.53 17.95
N GLY A 59 -7.23 14.35 18.33
CA GLY A 59 -7.92 13.06 18.11
C GLY A 59 -8.18 12.71 16.66
N LYS A 60 -7.25 13.05 15.75
CA LYS A 60 -7.42 12.76 14.31
C LYS A 60 -7.15 11.32 14.00
N HIS A 61 -8.02 10.71 13.21
CA HIS A 61 -7.96 9.29 12.89
C HIS A 61 -6.93 8.99 11.79
N MET A 62 -6.15 7.92 11.97
CA MET A 62 -5.18 7.42 10.99
C MET A 62 -5.10 5.89 11.01
N LEU A 63 -6.23 5.22 11.30
CA LEU A 63 -6.33 3.77 11.31
C LEU A 63 -6.66 3.26 9.90
N PHE A 64 -5.77 2.48 9.30
CA PHE A 64 -6.05 1.86 8.01
C PHE A 64 -5.27 0.56 7.83
N GLY A 65 -5.82 -0.30 6.98
CA GLY A 65 -5.16 -1.50 6.47
C GLY A 65 -5.23 -1.54 4.95
N ILE A 66 -4.11 -1.81 4.30
CA ILE A 66 -4.03 -1.98 2.84
C ILE A 66 -3.40 -3.33 2.55
N PHE A 67 -4.07 -4.12 1.73
CA PHE A 67 -3.50 -5.32 1.13
C PHE A 67 -3.26 -5.06 -0.36
N MET A 68 -2.03 -5.25 -0.83
CA MET A 68 -1.64 -4.91 -2.20
C MET A 68 -0.85 -6.05 -2.84
N ASN A 69 -1.12 -6.27 -4.12
CA ASN A 69 -0.37 -7.16 -4.98
C ASN A 69 0.23 -6.36 -6.13
N GLU A 70 1.44 -6.68 -6.51
CA GLU A 70 2.20 -5.94 -7.49
C GLU A 70 2.98 -6.88 -8.39
N TYR A 71 2.85 -6.71 -9.71
CA TYR A 71 3.70 -7.34 -10.70
C TYR A 71 4.76 -6.34 -11.15
N ARG A 72 6.05 -6.74 -11.05
CA ARG A 72 7.22 -5.91 -11.37
C ARG A 72 7.91 -6.43 -12.62
N ARG A 73 8.26 -5.55 -13.52
CA ARG A 73 9.05 -5.82 -14.70
C ARG A 73 10.33 -5.02 -14.68
N TYR A 74 11.46 -5.71 -14.61
CA TYR A 74 12.80 -5.14 -14.57
C TYR A 74 13.34 -4.93 -15.97
N PHE A 75 14.06 -3.83 -16.17
CA PHE A 75 14.71 -3.55 -17.45
C PHE A 75 15.95 -4.43 -17.68
N ARG A 76 16.66 -4.80 -16.63
CA ARG A 76 17.86 -5.66 -16.69
C ARG A 76 17.55 -7.06 -16.14
N GLN A 77 17.65 -7.25 -14.86
CA GLN A 77 17.49 -8.53 -14.17
C GLN A 77 16.61 -8.31 -12.93
N HIS A 78 15.85 -9.33 -12.51
CA HIS A 78 15.05 -9.25 -11.30
C HIS A 78 15.89 -8.91 -10.06
N ASN A 79 15.33 -8.11 -9.19
CA ASN A 79 15.94 -7.63 -7.96
C ASN A 79 17.26 -6.84 -8.15
N ASP A 80 17.51 -6.31 -9.34
CA ASP A 80 18.68 -5.47 -9.63
C ASP A 80 18.38 -4.48 -10.76
N GLY A 81 18.32 -3.21 -10.43
CA GLY A 81 18.09 -2.11 -11.35
C GLY A 81 16.66 -1.57 -11.37
N TRP A 82 16.38 -0.76 -12.38
CA TRP A 82 15.09 -0.10 -12.57
C TRP A 82 13.99 -1.09 -12.93
N TYR A 83 12.80 -0.85 -12.41
CA TYR A 83 11.61 -1.59 -12.75
C TYR A 83 10.38 -0.68 -12.91
N LEU A 84 9.42 -1.17 -13.68
CA LEU A 84 8.06 -0.66 -13.74
C LEU A 84 7.13 -1.72 -13.16
N ALA A 85 6.13 -1.28 -12.42
CA ALA A 85 5.18 -2.19 -11.77
C ALA A 85 3.73 -1.77 -11.99
N GLY A 86 2.85 -2.76 -12.12
CA GLY A 86 1.42 -2.61 -12.01
C GLY A 86 0.93 -3.18 -10.69
N ASN A 87 0.08 -2.47 -9.98
CA ASN A 87 -0.43 -2.91 -8.69
C ASN A 87 -1.96 -2.85 -8.60
N VAL A 88 -2.49 -3.71 -7.76
CA VAL A 88 -3.91 -3.76 -7.39
C VAL A 88 -4.00 -4.00 -5.89
N GLY A 89 -4.88 -3.27 -5.23
CA GLY A 89 -5.02 -3.36 -3.78
C GLY A 89 -6.43 -3.11 -3.29
N MET A 90 -6.64 -3.51 -2.05
CA MET A 90 -7.84 -3.23 -1.26
C MET A 90 -7.44 -2.51 0.01
N MET A 91 -8.28 -1.59 0.45
CA MET A 91 -8.05 -0.78 1.63
C MET A 91 -9.30 -0.75 2.49
N ALA A 92 -9.13 -0.86 3.80
CA ALA A 92 -10.13 -0.49 4.79
C ALA A 92 -9.56 0.64 5.64
N PHE A 93 -10.35 1.65 5.94
CA PHE A 93 -9.85 2.84 6.60
C PHE A 93 -10.86 3.49 7.56
N ASP A 94 -10.30 4.10 8.57
CA ASP A 94 -10.93 5.03 9.51
C ASP A 94 -9.93 6.16 9.71
N MET A 95 -9.99 7.18 8.83
CA MET A 95 -8.93 8.16 8.74
C MET A 95 -9.43 9.57 8.41
N SER A 96 -8.73 10.56 8.97
CA SER A 96 -8.83 11.96 8.57
C SER A 96 -8.02 12.18 7.30
N LYS A 97 -8.65 12.74 6.26
CA LYS A 97 -7.99 12.95 4.98
C LYS A 97 -6.85 13.96 5.13
N PRO A 98 -5.65 13.67 4.61
CA PRO A 98 -4.59 14.66 4.57
C PRO A 98 -4.93 15.76 3.55
N GLU A 99 -4.83 17.01 3.96
CA GLU A 99 -4.98 18.19 3.10
C GLU A 99 -3.72 19.05 3.11
N PHE A 100 -3.43 19.67 1.98
CA PHE A 100 -2.34 20.64 1.88
C PHE A 100 -2.92 22.04 1.88
N ARG A 101 -2.86 22.71 3.04
CA ARG A 101 -3.43 24.04 3.24
C ARG A 101 -2.37 25.02 3.73
N SER A 102 -2.27 26.18 3.08
CA SER A 102 -1.31 27.25 3.44
C SER A 102 0.15 26.75 3.53
N GLY A 103 0.58 25.88 2.59
CA GLY A 103 1.95 25.35 2.57
C GLY A 103 2.27 24.32 3.65
N LYS A 104 1.27 23.87 4.41
CA LYS A 104 1.42 22.85 5.47
C LYS A 104 0.52 21.68 5.23
N LEU A 105 1.07 20.48 5.38
CA LEU A 105 0.29 19.24 5.41
C LEU A 105 -0.45 19.16 6.75
N ARG A 106 -1.76 19.03 6.72
CA ARG A 106 -2.63 18.87 7.88
C ARG A 106 -3.62 17.74 7.66
N LEU A 107 -4.18 17.21 8.72
CA LEU A 107 -5.31 16.30 8.64
C LEU A 107 -6.60 17.10 8.82
N GLU A 108 -7.63 16.79 8.03
CA GLU A 108 -8.95 17.41 8.15
C GLU A 108 -9.54 17.22 9.55
N ASP A 109 -10.38 18.17 10.00
CA ASP A 109 -11.10 18.13 11.28
C ASP A 109 -12.36 17.23 11.22
N ARG A 110 -12.31 16.22 10.35
CA ARG A 110 -13.31 15.16 10.17
C ARG A 110 -12.60 13.88 9.76
N TYR A 111 -13.27 12.75 9.89
CA TYR A 111 -12.73 11.47 9.45
C TYR A 111 -13.74 10.72 8.57
N CYS A 112 -13.22 9.82 7.76
CA CYS A 112 -14.01 8.96 6.89
C CYS A 112 -13.74 7.50 7.26
N LYS A 113 -14.81 6.71 7.30
CA LYS A 113 -14.73 5.27 7.57
C LYS A 113 -15.32 4.51 6.41
N GLY A 114 -14.55 3.60 5.85
CA GLY A 114 -14.98 2.85 4.68
C GLY A 114 -13.93 1.89 4.15
N TYR A 115 -14.11 1.53 2.90
CA TYR A 115 -13.21 0.66 2.16
C TYR A 115 -13.01 1.18 0.74
N GLY A 116 -11.98 0.70 0.08
CA GLY A 116 -11.69 1.07 -1.30
C GLY A 116 -10.89 0.02 -2.04
N MET A 117 -10.86 0.17 -3.34
CA MET A 117 -10.02 -0.60 -4.25
C MET A 117 -9.10 0.37 -5.00
N MET A 118 -7.87 -0.06 -5.27
CA MET A 118 -6.90 0.75 -5.98
C MET A 118 -6.24 -0.04 -7.10
N PHE A 119 -5.97 0.68 -8.21
CA PHE A 119 -5.27 0.18 -9.38
C PHE A 119 -4.22 1.20 -9.76
N GLY A 120 -2.96 0.80 -9.78
CA GLY A 120 -1.89 1.76 -9.91
C GLY A 120 -0.68 1.26 -10.67
N LEU A 121 0.22 2.23 -10.88
CA LEU A 121 1.53 2.00 -11.44
C LEU A 121 2.58 2.50 -10.45
N ALA A 122 3.70 1.80 -10.40
CA ALA A 122 4.86 2.22 -9.63
C ALA A 122 6.13 2.11 -10.47
N PHE A 123 7.07 2.96 -10.16
CA PHE A 123 8.41 2.95 -10.71
C PHE A 123 9.39 2.89 -9.55
N GLY A 124 10.42 2.05 -9.68
CA GLY A 124 11.39 1.89 -8.61
C GLY A 124 12.73 1.39 -9.08
N TYR A 125 13.65 1.37 -8.14
CA TYR A 125 15.00 0.88 -8.33
C TYR A 125 15.37 -0.05 -7.18
N GLU A 126 15.75 -1.28 -7.51
CA GLU A 126 16.31 -2.22 -6.57
C GLU A 126 17.82 -2.36 -6.72
N TYR A 127 18.49 -2.43 -5.58
CA TYR A 127 19.93 -2.62 -5.49
C TYR A 127 20.25 -3.77 -4.55
N LYS A 128 20.84 -4.84 -5.09
CA LYS A 128 21.35 -5.97 -4.33
C LYS A 128 22.77 -5.65 -3.84
N PHE A 129 22.92 -5.31 -2.57
CA PHE A 129 24.23 -4.87 -2.02
C PHE A 129 25.02 -5.97 -1.32
N LYS A 130 24.40 -7.09 -0.99
CA LYS A 130 25.03 -8.31 -0.48
C LYS A 130 24.29 -9.54 -1.00
N GLU A 131 24.86 -10.73 -0.85
CA GLU A 131 24.25 -11.98 -1.33
C GLU A 131 22.78 -12.17 -0.89
N ARG A 132 22.41 -11.64 0.28
CA ARG A 132 21.08 -11.83 0.88
C ARG A 132 20.28 -10.56 1.07
N TRP A 133 20.87 -9.38 0.84
CA TRP A 133 20.23 -8.11 1.16
C TRP A 133 20.00 -7.29 -0.10
N LEU A 134 18.85 -6.63 -0.15
CA LEU A 134 18.54 -5.66 -1.17
C LEU A 134 17.93 -4.39 -0.56
N LEU A 135 18.09 -3.30 -1.28
CA LEU A 135 17.39 -2.04 -1.06
C LEU A 135 16.44 -1.81 -2.22
N ASP A 136 15.26 -1.28 -1.93
CA ASP A 136 14.21 -1.01 -2.90
C ASP A 136 13.64 0.39 -2.65
N ALA A 137 13.87 1.30 -3.59
CA ALA A 137 13.32 2.65 -3.58
C ALA A 137 12.23 2.77 -4.63
N TYR A 138 11.05 3.24 -4.27
CA TYR A 138 9.91 3.28 -5.19
C TYR A 138 8.94 4.41 -4.92
N LEU A 139 8.23 4.78 -5.99
CA LEU A 139 7.17 5.75 -5.99
C LEU A 139 6.05 5.28 -6.93
N GLY A 140 4.81 5.46 -6.54
CA GLY A 140 3.67 5.02 -7.34
C GLY A 140 2.42 5.87 -7.14
N TRP A 141 1.55 5.81 -8.14
CA TRP A 141 0.24 6.43 -8.15
C TRP A 141 -0.82 5.41 -8.51
N ALA A 142 -2.00 5.58 -7.94
CA ALA A 142 -3.14 4.75 -8.24
C ALA A 142 -4.42 5.56 -8.39
N TYR A 143 -5.30 5.03 -9.23
CA TYR A 143 -6.70 5.34 -9.20
C TYR A 143 -7.34 4.58 -8.04
N MET A 144 -7.96 5.30 -7.12
CA MET A 144 -8.63 4.74 -5.96
C MET A 144 -10.13 5.00 -6.06
N ALA A 145 -10.91 3.94 -6.07
CA ALA A 145 -12.34 3.97 -5.90
C ALA A 145 -12.68 3.59 -4.45
N SER A 146 -13.37 4.45 -3.73
CA SER A 146 -13.70 4.22 -2.33
C SER A 146 -15.17 4.50 -2.02
N TRP A 147 -15.67 3.77 -1.02
CA TRP A 147 -17.02 3.89 -0.46
C TRP A 147 -16.87 4.11 1.04
N TYR A 148 -17.45 5.19 1.53
CA TYR A 148 -17.25 5.60 2.91
C TYR A 148 -18.39 6.45 3.47
N ASN A 149 -18.47 6.50 4.79
CA ASN A 149 -19.25 7.47 5.55
C ASN A 149 -18.30 8.51 6.17
N GLY A 150 -18.72 9.78 6.16
CA GLY A 150 -18.03 10.88 6.80
C GLY A 150 -18.56 11.09 8.22
N TYR A 151 -17.66 11.48 9.12
CA TYR A 151 -17.95 11.76 10.52
C TYR A 151 -17.20 13.02 10.95
N SER A 152 -17.82 13.83 11.80
CA SER A 152 -17.12 14.85 12.58
C SER A 152 -16.30 14.22 13.71
N LEU A 153 -15.34 14.92 14.28
CA LEU A 153 -14.49 14.39 15.36
C LEU A 153 -15.25 14.06 16.65
N ASP A 154 -16.44 14.62 16.85
CA ASP A 154 -17.37 14.29 17.94
C ASP A 154 -18.19 13.00 17.67
N GLY A 155 -17.97 12.35 16.53
CA GLY A 155 -18.62 11.10 16.16
C GLY A 155 -19.99 11.25 15.51
N GLN A 156 -20.46 12.48 15.24
CA GLN A 156 -21.68 12.70 14.49
C GLN A 156 -21.45 12.43 13.00
N ILE A 157 -22.47 11.88 12.32
CA ILE A 157 -22.40 11.68 10.87
C ILE A 157 -22.33 13.05 10.20
N ASP A 158 -21.21 13.30 9.50
CA ASP A 158 -21.00 14.50 8.73
C ASP A 158 -21.72 14.34 7.38
N MET A 159 -22.79 15.08 7.17
CA MET A 159 -23.52 15.06 5.91
C MET A 159 -22.65 15.65 4.83
N ASN A 160 -22.55 14.94 3.70
CA ASN A 160 -21.79 15.38 2.53
C ASN A 160 -22.20 16.82 2.15
N PRO A 161 -21.32 17.84 2.25
CA PRO A 161 -21.64 19.22 1.92
C PRO A 161 -22.04 19.43 0.47
N HIS A 162 -21.76 18.45 -0.42
CA HIS A 162 -22.13 18.48 -1.84
C HIS A 162 -23.48 17.82 -2.14
N ARG A 163 -24.10 17.18 -1.16
CA ARG A 163 -25.46 16.65 -1.23
C ARG A 163 -26.17 16.90 0.09
N PRO A 164 -26.87 18.04 0.25
CA PRO A 164 -27.69 18.26 1.41
C PRO A 164 -28.88 17.29 1.38
N VAL A 165 -28.68 16.11 2.00
CA VAL A 165 -29.76 15.15 2.24
C VAL A 165 -30.36 15.50 3.60
N PRO A 166 -31.70 15.52 3.75
CA PRO A 166 -32.34 15.74 5.04
C PRO A 166 -31.83 14.73 6.08
N PRO A 167 -31.65 15.14 7.36
CA PRO A 167 -31.12 14.29 8.42
C PRO A 167 -31.90 13.01 8.68
N GLU A 168 -33.09 12.90 8.14
CA GLU A 168 -33.98 11.73 8.29
C GLU A 168 -33.58 10.53 7.43
N HIS A 169 -32.76 10.74 6.38
CA HIS A 169 -32.27 9.67 5.49
C HIS A 169 -30.83 9.96 5.05
N PRO A 170 -29.81 9.74 5.91
CA PRO A 170 -28.43 9.85 5.47
C PRO A 170 -28.20 8.84 4.35
N ASP A 171 -27.74 9.29 3.18
CA ASP A 171 -27.24 8.40 2.13
C ASP A 171 -26.13 7.53 2.75
N PRO A 172 -26.31 6.21 2.86
CA PRO A 172 -25.44 5.38 3.69
C PRO A 172 -24.02 5.30 3.17
N TRP A 173 -23.76 5.67 1.90
CA TRP A 173 -22.43 5.53 1.30
C TRP A 173 -22.12 6.66 0.32
N ASN A 174 -21.04 7.38 0.61
CA ASN A 174 -20.41 8.28 -0.35
C ASN A 174 -19.42 7.49 -1.21
N GLY A 175 -19.41 7.74 -2.50
CA GLY A 175 -18.41 7.21 -3.43
C GLY A 175 -17.43 8.30 -3.83
N SER A 176 -16.15 8.00 -3.88
CA SER A 176 -15.16 8.85 -4.52
C SER A 176 -14.23 8.05 -5.42
N ALA A 177 -13.70 8.74 -6.44
CA ALA A 177 -12.76 8.17 -7.38
C ALA A 177 -11.67 9.21 -7.62
N GLU A 178 -10.46 8.94 -7.13
CA GLU A 178 -9.38 9.91 -7.11
C GLU A 178 -8.06 9.28 -7.56
N TRP A 179 -7.20 10.07 -8.20
CA TRP A 179 -5.81 9.71 -8.45
C TRP A 179 -4.95 10.18 -7.28
N LEU A 180 -4.33 9.24 -6.59
CA LEU A 180 -3.54 9.52 -5.39
C LEU A 180 -2.18 8.83 -5.45
N PRO A 181 -1.14 9.43 -4.82
CA PRO A 181 0.08 8.68 -4.51
C PRO A 181 -0.28 7.52 -3.60
N ASN A 182 -0.04 6.29 -4.05
CA ASN A 182 -0.40 5.08 -3.30
C ASN A 182 0.79 4.33 -2.75
N LYS A 183 1.96 4.57 -3.30
CA LYS A 183 3.21 3.92 -2.89
C LYS A 183 4.35 4.92 -2.82
N ILE A 184 5.01 4.94 -1.68
CA ILE A 184 6.30 5.60 -1.49
C ILE A 184 7.10 4.76 -0.49
N GLY A 185 8.35 4.49 -0.81
CA GLY A 185 9.13 3.68 0.10
C GLY A 185 10.60 3.62 -0.19
N LEU A 186 11.30 3.33 0.90
CA LEU A 186 12.66 2.83 0.92
C LEU A 186 12.63 1.56 1.76
N SER A 187 12.63 0.42 1.10
CA SER A 187 12.52 -0.88 1.78
C SER A 187 13.86 -1.60 1.82
N ILE A 188 14.07 -2.32 2.91
CA ILE A 188 15.14 -3.30 3.02
C ILE A 188 14.55 -4.70 2.85
N GLY A 189 15.19 -5.53 2.03
CA GLY A 189 14.80 -6.91 1.77
C GLY A 189 15.85 -7.91 2.21
N LEU A 190 15.41 -9.04 2.74
CA LEU A 190 16.22 -10.18 3.11
C LEU A 190 15.80 -11.41 2.30
N LEU A 191 16.75 -12.05 1.64
CA LEU A 191 16.55 -13.33 0.95
C LEU A 191 16.27 -14.43 1.97
N ILE A 192 15.04 -14.93 2.00
CA ILE A 192 14.59 -15.98 2.93
C ILE A 192 14.55 -17.36 2.29
N CYS A 193 14.38 -17.45 0.98
CA CYS A 193 14.41 -18.70 0.24
C CYS A 193 15.22 -18.54 -1.03
N ASP A 194 16.23 -19.41 -1.21
CA ASP A 194 17.04 -19.51 -2.42
C ASP A 194 17.23 -20.99 -2.77
N PRO A 195 16.47 -21.50 -3.75
CA PRO A 195 16.54 -22.89 -4.17
C PRO A 195 17.87 -23.29 -4.79
N HIS A 196 18.67 -22.33 -5.29
CA HIS A 196 20.00 -22.59 -5.86
C HIS A 196 21.09 -22.71 -4.82
N ARG A 197 20.83 -22.37 -3.57
CA ARG A 197 21.83 -22.44 -2.52
C ARG A 197 22.00 -23.88 -2.05
N LYS A 198 23.02 -24.57 -2.56
CA LYS A 198 23.45 -25.87 -2.00
C LYS A 198 23.66 -25.69 -0.49
N LYS A 199 22.96 -26.49 0.30
CA LYS A 199 23.27 -26.62 1.73
C LYS A 199 24.75 -27.06 1.84
N LYS A 200 25.58 -26.15 2.35
CA LYS A 200 26.93 -26.54 2.83
C LYS A 200 26.80 -27.21 4.16
#